data_b959d901ac3d1a07eb9a01e7c3b300ff
#
_entry.id   b959d901ac3d1a07eb9a01e7c3b300ff
#
_cell.length_a   1.000
_cell.length_b   1.000
_cell.length_c   1.000
_cell.angle_alpha   90.00
_cell.angle_beta   90.00
_cell.angle_gamma   90.00
#
_symmetry.space_group_name_H-M   'P 1'
#
loop_
_entity.id
_entity.type
_entity.pdbx_description
1 polymer ?
#
loop_
_entity_poly.entity_id
_entity_poly.type
_entity_poly.pdbx_seq_one_letter_code
_entity_poly.pdbx_strand_id
1 'polypeptide(L)'
;MALDKRLNDFKNSLKRLNEAINETYKNLGNDYYPFFRDSAIQRFEFTVEIMWKSMKHYLLEKEGIECVSPKNCLREFFIVFNMDENESRMLLRMIDDRNLSSHTYHEEIAEEIFSNLKDYAVLLQKIVGLLEK
;
A
#
# COMPACT_ATOMS: atom_id res chain seq x y z
N MET A 1 -6.55 -21.65 -1.75
CA MET A 1 -7.34 -20.64 -2.49
C MET A 1 -6.44 -19.49 -2.89
N ALA A 2 -6.63 -18.95 -4.10
CA ALA A 2 -5.80 -17.85 -4.60
C ALA A 2 -5.89 -16.61 -3.72
N LEU A 3 -7.07 -16.28 -3.20
CA LEU A 3 -7.25 -15.14 -2.30
C LEU A 3 -6.48 -15.34 -1.00
N ASP A 4 -6.53 -16.53 -0.41
CA ASP A 4 -5.83 -16.82 0.85
C ASP A 4 -4.32 -16.65 0.71
N LYS A 5 -3.76 -17.13 -0.41
CA LYS A 5 -2.34 -16.97 -0.68
C LYS A 5 -1.98 -15.49 -0.86
N ARG A 6 -2.78 -14.75 -1.60
CA ARG A 6 -2.55 -13.32 -1.81
C ARG A 6 -2.66 -12.54 -0.51
N LEU A 7 -3.60 -12.90 0.33
CA LEU A 7 -3.76 -12.24 1.63
C LEU A 7 -2.56 -12.52 2.54
N ASN A 8 -2.03 -13.73 2.52
CA ASN A 8 -0.81 -14.06 3.25
C ASN A 8 0.37 -13.24 2.76
N ASP A 9 0.53 -13.14 1.43
CA ASP A 9 1.58 -12.32 0.82
C ASP A 9 1.42 -10.85 1.21
N PHE A 10 0.19 -10.36 1.25
CA PHE A 10 -0.12 -8.99 1.64
C PHE A 10 0.31 -8.73 3.09
N LYS A 11 -0.06 -9.61 4.01
CA LYS A 11 0.32 -9.51 5.42
C LYS A 11 1.83 -9.50 5.59
N ASN A 12 2.54 -10.39 4.90
CA ASN A 12 3.99 -10.47 4.97
C ASN A 12 4.65 -9.21 4.40
N SER A 13 4.15 -8.71 3.27
CA SER A 13 4.67 -7.49 2.66
C SER A 13 4.46 -6.27 3.57
N LEU A 14 3.29 -6.18 4.19
CA LEU A 14 2.99 -5.08 5.13
C LEU A 14 3.90 -5.15 6.36
N LYS A 15 4.16 -6.34 6.88
CA LYS A 15 5.10 -6.51 8.00
C LYS A 15 6.48 -5.98 7.64
N ARG A 16 6.98 -6.32 6.46
CA ARG A 16 8.28 -5.82 5.96
C ARG A 16 8.29 -4.31 5.78
N LEU A 17 7.20 -3.77 5.28
CA LEU A 17 7.06 -2.32 5.14
C LEU A 17 7.15 -1.64 6.51
N ASN A 18 6.42 -2.13 7.50
CA ASN A 18 6.46 -1.56 8.84
C ASN A 18 7.85 -1.63 9.46
N GLU A 19 8.57 -2.75 9.28
CA GLU A 19 9.94 -2.88 9.74
C GLU A 19 10.85 -1.84 9.07
N ALA A 20 10.71 -1.65 7.77
CA ALA A 20 11.53 -0.68 7.02
C ALA A 20 11.24 0.75 7.45
N ILE A 21 9.98 1.09 7.69
CA ILE A 21 9.60 2.42 8.20
C ILE A 21 10.24 2.67 9.55
N ASN A 22 10.15 1.70 10.46
CA ASN A 22 10.71 1.83 11.81
C ASN A 22 12.23 1.99 11.77
N GLU A 23 12.92 1.20 10.93
CA GLU A 23 14.37 1.33 10.78
C GLU A 23 14.76 2.69 10.22
N THR A 24 13.97 3.23 9.30
CA THR A 24 14.22 4.56 8.75
C THR A 24 14.16 5.63 9.84
N TYR A 25 13.13 5.56 10.70
CA TYR A 25 12.99 6.53 11.79
C TYR A 25 14.13 6.41 12.81
N LYS A 26 14.67 5.22 13.02
CA LYS A 26 15.85 5.04 13.91
C LYS A 26 17.12 5.66 13.34
N ASN A 27 17.16 5.94 12.05
CA ASN A 27 18.36 6.43 11.36
C ASN A 27 18.21 7.88 10.89
N LEU A 28 17.23 8.61 11.42
CA LEU A 28 17.08 10.04 11.13
C LEU A 28 18.37 10.79 11.52
N GLY A 29 18.87 11.61 10.60
CA GLY A 29 20.02 12.46 10.86
C GLY A 29 21.37 11.78 10.71
N ASN A 30 21.44 10.50 10.31
CA ASN A 30 22.72 9.87 10.03
C ASN A 30 22.86 9.53 8.54
N ASP A 31 24.06 9.09 8.15
CA ASP A 31 24.39 8.85 6.74
C ASP A 31 23.63 7.70 6.11
N TYR A 32 23.06 6.81 6.91
CA TYR A 32 22.33 5.64 6.41
C TYR A 32 20.85 5.92 6.16
N TYR A 33 20.35 7.07 6.58
CA TYR A 33 18.95 7.43 6.43
C TYR A 33 18.42 7.26 5.02
N PRO A 34 19.08 7.80 3.97
CA PRO A 34 18.53 7.67 2.61
C PRO A 34 18.39 6.22 2.16
N PHE A 35 19.27 5.34 2.60
CA PHE A 35 19.22 3.93 2.21
C PHE A 35 18.02 3.23 2.85
N PHE A 36 17.75 3.50 4.12
CA PHE A 36 16.58 2.94 4.80
C PHE A 36 15.28 3.53 4.25
N ARG A 37 15.26 4.83 4.01
CA ARG A 37 14.11 5.50 3.37
C ARG A 37 13.79 4.86 2.02
N ASP A 38 14.77 4.67 1.18
CA ASP A 38 14.58 4.09 -0.15
C ASP A 38 14.11 2.64 -0.06
N SER A 39 14.62 1.90 0.91
CA SER A 39 14.16 0.54 1.18
C SER A 39 12.68 0.53 1.58
N ALA A 40 12.26 1.47 2.44
CA ALA A 40 10.87 1.59 2.86
C ALA A 40 9.97 1.91 1.66
N ILE A 41 10.40 2.78 0.76
CA ILE A 41 9.64 3.11 -0.45
C ILE A 41 9.50 1.88 -1.35
N GLN A 42 10.56 1.09 -1.52
CA GLN A 42 10.49 -0.15 -2.31
C GLN A 42 9.50 -1.15 -1.70
N ARG A 43 9.52 -1.30 -0.37
CA ARG A 43 8.56 -2.16 0.33
C ARG A 43 7.13 -1.66 0.15
N PHE A 44 6.96 -0.35 0.15
CA PHE A 44 5.68 0.27 -0.14
C PHE A 44 5.18 -0.09 -1.54
N GLU A 45 6.04 0.02 -2.55
CA GLU A 45 5.68 -0.37 -3.92
C GLU A 45 5.17 -1.80 -4.00
N PHE A 46 5.89 -2.73 -3.38
CA PHE A 46 5.50 -4.15 -3.35
C PHE A 46 4.14 -4.33 -2.66
N THR A 47 3.96 -3.65 -1.54
CA THR A 47 2.74 -3.80 -0.74
C THR A 47 1.51 -3.27 -1.47
N VAL A 48 1.63 -2.12 -2.13
CA VAL A 48 0.51 -1.54 -2.91
C VAL A 48 0.14 -2.47 -4.06
N GLU A 49 1.13 -3.03 -4.74
CA GLU A 49 0.89 -3.95 -5.85
C GLU A 49 0.12 -5.19 -5.38
N ILE A 50 0.54 -5.76 -4.27
CA ILE A 50 -0.15 -6.93 -3.69
C ILE A 50 -1.55 -6.54 -3.20
N MET A 51 -1.70 -5.35 -2.61
CA MET A 51 -2.98 -4.87 -2.11
C MET A 51 -4.05 -4.84 -3.20
N TRP A 52 -3.79 -4.13 -4.31
CA TRP A 52 -4.84 -3.98 -5.32
C TRP A 52 -5.13 -5.30 -6.02
N LYS A 53 -4.14 -6.18 -6.17
CA LYS A 53 -4.35 -7.52 -6.71
C LYS A 53 -5.19 -8.39 -5.76
N SER A 54 -4.99 -8.24 -4.45
CA SER A 54 -5.82 -8.89 -3.44
C SER A 54 -7.26 -8.40 -3.49
N MET A 55 -7.45 -7.09 -3.66
CA MET A 55 -8.78 -6.50 -3.84
C MET A 55 -9.46 -7.06 -5.10
N LYS A 56 -8.70 -7.17 -6.19
CA LYS A 56 -9.22 -7.71 -7.44
C LYS A 56 -9.73 -9.14 -7.26
N HIS A 57 -8.95 -9.98 -6.59
CA HIS A 57 -9.37 -11.35 -6.31
C HIS A 57 -10.57 -11.44 -5.38
N TYR A 58 -10.59 -10.61 -4.36
CA TYR A 58 -11.72 -10.53 -3.44
C TYR A 58 -13.01 -10.16 -4.17
N LEU A 59 -12.94 -9.10 -4.97
CA LEU A 59 -14.11 -8.61 -5.70
C LEU A 59 -14.65 -9.67 -6.65
N LEU A 60 -13.78 -10.40 -7.32
CA LEU A 60 -14.19 -11.46 -8.23
C LEU A 60 -14.80 -12.65 -7.45
N GLU A 61 -14.11 -13.15 -6.45
CA GLU A 61 -14.52 -14.36 -5.72
C GLU A 61 -15.75 -14.13 -4.82
N LYS A 62 -15.84 -12.98 -4.16
CA LYS A 62 -16.88 -12.72 -3.17
C LYS A 62 -18.08 -11.94 -3.72
N GLU A 63 -17.86 -11.10 -4.73
CA GLU A 63 -18.88 -10.20 -5.24
C GLU A 63 -19.20 -10.41 -6.72
N GLY A 64 -18.43 -11.26 -7.40
CA GLY A 64 -18.61 -11.49 -8.84
C GLY A 64 -18.29 -10.26 -9.70
N ILE A 65 -17.49 -9.33 -9.18
CA ILE A 65 -17.13 -8.09 -9.88
C ILE A 65 -15.76 -8.25 -10.50
N GLU A 66 -15.67 -8.00 -11.82
CA GLU A 66 -14.39 -7.93 -12.53
C GLU A 66 -13.92 -6.49 -12.57
N CYS A 67 -12.70 -6.24 -12.12
CA CYS A 67 -12.06 -4.93 -12.26
C CYS A 67 -10.75 -5.08 -13.01
N VAL A 68 -10.30 -4.03 -13.72
CA VAL A 68 -9.25 -4.14 -14.73
C VAL A 68 -7.99 -3.36 -14.42
N SER A 69 -8.03 -2.40 -13.50
CA SER A 69 -6.89 -1.54 -13.18
C SER A 69 -6.89 -1.22 -11.69
N PRO A 70 -5.74 -0.76 -11.15
CA PRO A 70 -5.68 -0.42 -9.72
C PRO A 70 -6.77 0.54 -9.28
N LYS A 71 -6.93 1.67 -9.96
CA LYS A 71 -7.95 2.67 -9.58
C LYS A 71 -9.37 2.16 -9.76
N ASN A 72 -9.62 1.40 -10.81
CA ASN A 72 -10.93 0.78 -11.01
C ASN A 72 -11.26 -0.20 -9.88
N CYS A 73 -10.30 -1.05 -9.51
CA CYS A 73 -10.49 -1.98 -8.40
C CYS A 73 -10.72 -1.26 -7.08
N LEU A 74 -10.00 -0.18 -6.82
CA LEU A 74 -10.21 0.62 -5.62
C LEU A 74 -11.62 1.20 -5.57
N ARG A 75 -12.11 1.76 -6.67
CA ARG A 75 -13.45 2.35 -6.73
C ARG A 75 -14.54 1.32 -6.46
N GLU A 76 -14.42 0.14 -7.05
CA GLU A 76 -15.35 -0.96 -6.77
C GLU A 76 -15.28 -1.39 -5.31
N PHE A 77 -14.07 -1.45 -4.75
CA PHE A 77 -13.85 -1.79 -3.36
C PHE A 77 -14.50 -0.77 -2.41
N PHE A 78 -14.40 0.52 -2.72
CA PHE A 78 -15.03 1.59 -1.93
C PHE A 78 -16.53 1.38 -1.83
N ILE A 79 -17.17 1.00 -2.94
CA ILE A 79 -18.60 0.80 -2.99
C ILE A 79 -18.99 -0.42 -2.13
N VAL A 80 -18.30 -1.53 -2.30
CA VAL A 80 -18.60 -2.77 -1.59
C VAL A 80 -18.48 -2.59 -0.07
N PHE A 81 -17.45 -1.91 0.40
CA PHE A 81 -17.21 -1.74 1.83
C PHE A 81 -17.71 -0.41 2.39
N ASN A 82 -18.36 0.40 1.56
CA ASN A 82 -18.90 1.70 1.97
C ASN A 82 -17.83 2.52 2.73
N MET A 83 -16.64 2.62 2.15
CA MET A 83 -15.53 3.33 2.77
C MET A 83 -15.78 4.82 2.83
N ASP A 84 -15.30 5.47 3.89
CA ASP A 84 -15.47 6.91 4.01
C ASP A 84 -14.63 7.66 2.99
N GLU A 85 -14.97 8.94 2.78
CA GLU A 85 -14.35 9.75 1.75
C GLU A 85 -12.86 9.97 1.99
N ASN A 86 -12.45 10.16 3.25
CA ASN A 86 -11.04 10.39 3.59
C ASN A 86 -10.19 9.16 3.30
N GLU A 87 -10.68 7.99 3.65
CA GLU A 87 -9.98 6.73 3.38
C GLU A 87 -9.89 6.46 1.89
N SER A 88 -10.97 6.73 1.17
CA SER A 88 -11.00 6.54 -0.30
C SER A 88 -9.99 7.45 -0.99
N ARG A 89 -9.91 8.71 -0.58
CA ARG A 89 -8.93 9.65 -1.11
C ARG A 89 -7.50 9.22 -0.80
N MET A 90 -7.26 8.74 0.41
CA MET A 90 -5.93 8.28 0.81
C MET A 90 -5.50 7.08 -0.03
N LEU A 91 -6.41 6.14 -0.30
CA LEU A 91 -6.09 4.99 -1.15
C LEU A 91 -5.76 5.40 -2.58
N LEU A 92 -6.51 6.36 -3.14
CA LEU A 92 -6.22 6.87 -4.49
C LEU A 92 -4.87 7.57 -4.52
N ARG A 93 -4.56 8.39 -3.50
CA ARG A 93 -3.26 9.04 -3.36
C ARG A 93 -2.13 8.03 -3.23
N MET A 94 -2.40 6.91 -2.55
CA MET A 94 -1.43 5.82 -2.40
C MET A 94 -1.02 5.25 -3.77
N ILE A 95 -1.97 5.07 -4.68
CA ILE A 95 -1.68 4.64 -6.05
C ILE A 95 -0.85 5.69 -6.79
N ASP A 96 -1.18 6.97 -6.64
CA ASP A 96 -0.42 8.05 -7.27
C ASP A 96 1.03 8.09 -6.74
N ASP A 97 1.22 7.95 -5.44
CA ASP A 97 2.56 7.90 -4.84
C ASP A 97 3.33 6.68 -5.29
N ARG A 98 2.66 5.53 -5.42
CA ARG A 98 3.29 4.33 -5.97
C ARG A 98 3.77 4.57 -7.40
N ASN A 99 3.00 5.29 -8.20
CA ASN A 99 3.41 5.63 -9.57
C ASN A 99 4.59 6.61 -9.59
N LEU A 100 4.65 7.54 -8.64
CA LEU A 100 5.76 8.48 -8.48
C LEU A 100 7.02 7.84 -7.92
N SER A 101 6.92 6.67 -7.31
CA SER A 101 8.06 6.03 -6.65
C SER A 101 9.19 5.64 -7.62
N SER A 102 8.92 5.61 -8.93
CA SER A 102 9.96 5.41 -9.95
C SER A 102 10.84 6.65 -10.15
N HIS A 103 10.49 7.78 -9.54
CA HIS A 103 11.22 9.05 -9.66
C HIS A 103 11.90 9.47 -8.35
N THR A 104 12.19 8.52 -7.46
CA THR A 104 12.79 8.79 -6.15
C THR A 104 14.27 9.16 -6.22
N TYR A 105 14.86 9.19 -7.41
CA TYR A 105 16.15 9.83 -7.60
C TYR A 105 16.10 11.34 -7.34
N HIS A 106 14.90 11.94 -7.34
CA HIS A 106 14.67 13.29 -6.83
C HIS A 106 14.41 13.20 -5.32
N GLU A 107 15.30 13.79 -4.53
CA GLU A 107 15.23 13.70 -3.06
C GLU A 107 13.92 14.23 -2.49
N GLU A 108 13.38 15.31 -3.04
CA GLU A 108 12.12 15.89 -2.57
C GLU A 108 10.93 14.95 -2.81
N ILE A 109 10.95 14.19 -3.90
CA ILE A 109 9.89 13.20 -4.16
C ILE A 109 10.01 12.04 -3.18
N ALA A 110 11.22 11.55 -2.95
CA ALA A 110 11.46 10.47 -1.99
C ALA A 110 11.00 10.87 -0.58
N GLU A 111 11.32 12.08 -0.14
CA GLU A 111 10.92 12.56 1.18
C GLU A 111 9.40 12.73 1.30
N GLU A 112 8.77 13.25 0.25
CA GLU A 112 7.33 13.41 0.24
C GLU A 112 6.61 12.06 0.35
N ILE A 113 7.02 11.07 -0.45
CA ILE A 113 6.45 9.73 -0.38
C ILE A 113 6.67 9.12 1.00
N PHE A 114 7.91 9.18 1.49
CA PHE A 114 8.22 8.61 2.79
C PHE A 114 7.38 9.22 3.91
N SER A 115 7.15 10.53 3.86
CA SER A 115 6.36 11.23 4.89
C SER A 115 4.93 10.70 5.01
N ASN A 116 4.40 10.06 3.97
CA ASN A 116 3.06 9.50 3.95
C ASN A 116 3.01 8.02 4.36
N LEU A 117 4.16 7.32 4.39
CA LEU A 117 4.16 5.87 4.53
C LEU A 117 3.57 5.37 5.85
N LYS A 118 3.79 6.10 6.92
CA LYS A 118 3.26 5.72 8.23
C LYS A 118 1.73 5.67 8.22
N ASP A 119 1.11 6.71 7.66
CA ASP A 119 -0.35 6.77 7.54
C ASP A 119 -0.87 5.73 6.57
N TYR A 120 -0.16 5.52 5.47
CA TYR A 120 -0.51 4.48 4.50
C TYR A 120 -0.47 3.09 5.14
N ALA A 121 0.53 2.82 5.98
CA ALA A 121 0.64 1.52 6.65
C ALA A 121 -0.56 1.24 7.56
N VAL A 122 -1.06 2.25 8.25
CA VAL A 122 -2.26 2.12 9.09
C VAL A 122 -3.48 1.75 8.22
N LEU A 123 -3.65 2.45 7.09
CA LEU A 123 -4.76 2.16 6.18
C LEU A 123 -4.63 0.77 5.56
N LEU A 124 -3.42 0.38 5.17
CA LEU A 124 -3.16 -0.95 4.61
C LEU A 124 -3.54 -2.05 5.62
N GLN A 125 -3.27 -1.85 6.90
CA GLN A 125 -3.68 -2.80 7.94
C GLN A 125 -5.20 -2.91 8.02
N LYS A 126 -5.91 -1.81 7.86
CA LYS A 126 -7.37 -1.82 7.80
C LYS A 126 -7.86 -2.62 6.59
N ILE A 127 -7.23 -2.44 5.43
CA ILE A 127 -7.60 -3.18 4.22
C ILE A 127 -7.40 -4.69 4.42
N VAL A 128 -6.30 -5.09 5.05
CA VAL A 128 -6.08 -6.50 5.40
C VAL A 128 -7.27 -7.03 6.19
N GLY A 129 -7.70 -6.30 7.22
CA GLY A 129 -8.86 -6.69 8.04
C GLY A 129 -10.15 -6.83 7.25
N LEU A 130 -10.39 -5.94 6.30
CA LEU A 130 -11.59 -6.02 5.44
C LEU A 130 -11.54 -7.25 4.53
N LEU A 131 -10.37 -7.55 3.99
CA LEU A 131 -10.20 -8.71 3.08
C LEU A 131 -10.31 -10.05 3.82
N GLU A 132 -10.08 -10.07 5.13
CA GLU A 132 -10.20 -11.29 5.93
C GLU A 132 -11.66 -11.68 6.22
N LYS A 133 -12.57 -10.77 6.00
CA LYS A 133 -14.00 -11.05 6.18
C LYS A 133 -14.61 -11.65 4.92
#